data_d071083fa02502bbe9bd1c6abc36c366
#
_entry.id   d071083fa02502bbe9bd1c6abc36c366
#
_cell.length_a   1.000
_cell.length_b   1.000
_cell.length_c   1.000
_cell.angle_alpha   90.00
_cell.angle_beta   90.00
_cell.angle_gamma   90.00
#
_symmetry.space_group_name_H-M   'P 1'
#
loop_
_entity.id
_entity.type
_entity.pdbx_description
1 polymer ?
#
loop_
_entity_poly.entity_id
_entity_poly.type
_entity_poly.pdbx_seq_one_letter_code
_entity_poly.pdbx_strand_id
1 'polypeptide(L)'
;TRSYFMNANYEMQARSGEYAVKRFTTYGIYDKYIMTSSTGDGPTEYADENGYLPKMFLLSYLDVAAETYTTNNTQNKAYMSENFLGNGEFVTLAGILEHHNKIYSAAVPMGLSQYGGKANGGQWILPGNEDLVKTEDGGSNSSSYKKGELQWTQYPNECWVAIFDDETLTTKKLIKTEQISYACGRMKSQYYQTIWSADNGDIYVFSPSYAKTMSDARQRTTLDAGVVRIKAGTEEFDPNYYYSIEAQSGGKSFLRCWHLTGDYFLM
;
A
#
# COMPACT_ATOMS: atom_id res chain seq x y z
N THR A 1 1.36 20.04 5.29
CA THR A 1 0.90 20.09 3.88
C THR A 1 0.32 21.47 3.62
N ARG A 2 0.51 21.99 2.41
CA ARG A 2 -0.13 23.21 1.94
C ARG A 2 -1.00 22.83 0.75
N SER A 3 -2.26 23.28 0.74
CA SER A 3 -3.23 23.02 -0.32
C SER A 3 -3.46 24.31 -1.10
N TYR A 4 -3.43 24.19 -2.41
CA TYR A 4 -3.71 25.26 -3.34
C TYR A 4 -4.73 24.75 -4.36
N PHE A 5 -5.69 25.60 -4.69
CA PHE A 5 -6.62 25.39 -5.79
C PHE A 5 -6.21 26.29 -6.95
N MET A 6 -6.19 25.76 -8.15
CA MET A 6 -5.96 26.54 -9.36
C MET A 6 -7.29 26.65 -10.12
N ASN A 7 -7.77 27.89 -10.32
CA ASN A 7 -9.01 28.13 -11.06
C ASN A 7 -8.79 28.02 -12.58
N ALA A 8 -9.86 28.17 -13.33
CA ALA A 8 -9.83 28.11 -14.80
C ALA A 8 -8.97 29.21 -15.48
N ASN A 9 -8.64 30.28 -14.75
CA ASN A 9 -7.77 31.35 -15.22
C ASN A 9 -6.29 31.11 -14.84
N TYR A 10 -5.96 29.92 -14.32
CA TYR A 10 -4.62 29.56 -13.82
C TYR A 10 -4.15 30.37 -12.60
N GLU A 11 -5.09 30.95 -11.84
CA GLU A 11 -4.78 31.65 -10.61
C GLU A 11 -4.77 30.70 -9.42
N MET A 12 -3.69 30.71 -8.63
CA MET A 12 -3.56 29.89 -7.44
C MET A 12 -4.18 30.55 -6.21
N GLN A 13 -5.07 29.83 -5.55
CA GLN A 13 -5.71 30.23 -4.30
C GLN A 13 -5.27 29.30 -3.17
N ALA A 14 -4.79 29.88 -2.07
CA ALA A 14 -4.43 29.08 -0.88
C ALA A 14 -5.68 28.56 -0.18
N ARG A 15 -5.75 27.24 0.04
CA ARG A 15 -6.89 26.54 0.67
C ARG A 15 -6.47 25.68 1.86
N SER A 16 -5.28 25.91 2.40
CA SER A 16 -4.71 25.06 3.46
C SER A 16 -5.54 25.03 4.75
N GLY A 17 -6.35 26.05 5.01
CA GLY A 17 -7.27 26.10 6.15
C GLY A 17 -8.55 25.31 5.92
N GLU A 18 -8.96 25.17 4.66
CA GLU A 18 -10.20 24.48 4.26
C GLU A 18 -9.93 23.01 3.93
N TYR A 19 -8.84 22.76 3.20
CA TYR A 19 -8.41 21.42 2.82
C TYR A 19 -7.21 21.00 3.67
N ALA A 20 -7.49 20.64 4.92
CA ALA A 20 -6.48 20.27 5.91
C ALA A 20 -5.91 18.87 5.64
N VAL A 21 -5.45 18.62 4.40
CA VAL A 21 -4.85 17.37 4.00
C VAL A 21 -3.61 17.10 4.85
N LYS A 22 -3.69 16.08 5.68
CA LYS A 22 -2.57 15.61 6.50
C LYS A 22 -1.52 14.94 5.62
N ARG A 23 -0.40 14.55 6.20
CA ARG A 23 0.58 13.72 5.49
C ARG A 23 -0.11 12.44 5.02
N PHE A 24 -0.03 12.17 3.72
CA PHE A 24 -0.54 10.95 3.10
C PHE A 24 0.61 10.14 2.49
N THR A 25 0.36 8.88 2.22
CA THR A 25 1.34 7.96 1.63
C THR A 25 1.02 7.62 0.19
N THR A 26 -0.25 7.58 -0.16
CA THR A 26 -0.70 7.41 -1.54
C THR A 26 -1.88 8.31 -1.86
N TYR A 27 -2.10 8.52 -3.12
CA TYR A 27 -3.23 9.30 -3.63
C TYR A 27 -3.67 8.77 -5.00
N GLY A 28 -4.85 9.17 -5.41
CA GLY A 28 -5.42 8.90 -6.72
C GLY A 28 -6.74 9.60 -6.91
N ILE A 29 -7.35 9.36 -8.04
CA ILE A 29 -8.68 9.90 -8.38
C ILE A 29 -9.63 8.71 -8.44
N TYR A 30 -10.83 8.90 -7.91
CA TYR A 30 -11.95 8.00 -8.07
C TYR A 30 -13.23 8.83 -8.17
N ASP A 31 -13.95 8.64 -9.29
CA ASP A 31 -15.12 9.44 -9.64
C ASP A 31 -14.80 10.95 -9.53
N LYS A 32 -15.47 11.68 -8.68
CA LYS A 32 -15.27 13.12 -8.43
C LYS A 32 -14.24 13.45 -7.36
N TYR A 33 -13.69 12.45 -6.69
CA TYR A 33 -12.81 12.66 -5.55
C TYR A 33 -11.32 12.55 -5.91
N ILE A 34 -10.54 13.50 -5.39
CA ILE A 34 -9.13 13.25 -5.14
C ILE A 34 -9.04 12.59 -3.78
N MET A 35 -8.63 11.33 -3.77
CA MET A 35 -8.48 10.54 -2.56
C MET A 35 -7.04 10.52 -2.10
N THR A 36 -6.83 10.52 -0.78
CA THR A 36 -5.53 10.21 -0.19
C THR A 36 -5.68 9.11 0.84
N SER A 37 -4.64 8.30 1.00
CA SER A 37 -4.58 7.26 2.01
C SER A 37 -3.26 7.31 2.76
N SER A 38 -3.32 7.01 4.04
CA SER A 38 -2.17 6.65 4.88
C SER A 38 -2.62 5.58 5.88
N THR A 39 -1.65 5.00 6.57
CA THR A 39 -1.91 4.05 7.66
C THR A 39 -1.40 4.65 8.97
N GLY A 40 -2.21 4.60 10.00
CA GLY A 40 -1.89 5.13 11.32
C GLY A 40 -2.58 4.34 12.43
N ASP A 41 -2.37 4.77 13.67
CA ASP A 41 -3.03 4.15 14.81
C ASP A 41 -4.54 4.44 14.80
N GLY A 42 -5.31 3.43 15.13
CA GLY A 42 -6.75 3.54 15.33
C GLY A 42 -7.10 4.27 16.64
N PRO A 43 -8.41 4.44 16.90
CA PRO A 43 -8.89 5.09 18.10
C PRO A 43 -8.54 4.30 19.37
N THR A 44 -8.44 5.01 20.50
CA THR A 44 -8.06 4.43 21.80
C THR A 44 -9.04 3.37 22.31
N GLU A 45 -10.31 3.45 21.94
CA GLU A 45 -11.33 2.43 22.27
C GLU A 45 -11.11 1.07 21.62
N TYR A 46 -10.21 0.98 20.65
CA TYR A 46 -9.82 -0.29 20.02
C TYR A 46 -8.50 -0.84 20.56
N ALA A 47 -7.96 -0.20 21.62
CA ALA A 47 -6.75 -0.70 22.26
C ALA A 47 -6.95 -2.13 22.78
N ASP A 48 -5.89 -2.93 22.68
CA ASP A 48 -5.85 -4.23 23.34
C ASP A 48 -5.64 -4.08 24.85
N GLU A 49 -5.57 -5.20 25.57
CA GLU A 49 -5.34 -5.23 27.01
C GLU A 49 -4.00 -4.61 27.45
N ASN A 50 -3.05 -4.47 26.53
CA ASN A 50 -1.75 -3.86 26.76
C ASN A 50 -1.72 -2.37 26.37
N GLY A 51 -2.84 -1.82 25.87
CA GLY A 51 -2.96 -0.46 25.40
C GLY A 51 -2.43 -0.25 23.97
N TYR A 52 -2.10 -1.29 23.22
CA TYR A 52 -1.68 -1.17 21.83
C TYR A 52 -2.87 -0.95 20.91
N LEU A 53 -2.69 -0.03 19.95
CA LEU A 53 -3.73 0.35 19.01
C LEU A 53 -3.58 -0.41 17.68
N PRO A 54 -4.69 -0.92 17.10
CA PRO A 54 -4.63 -1.51 15.76
C PRO A 54 -4.32 -0.45 14.71
N LYS A 55 -3.65 -0.83 13.64
CA LYS A 55 -3.44 0.05 12.48
C LYS A 55 -4.71 0.16 11.66
N MET A 56 -4.99 1.38 11.18
CA MET A 56 -6.16 1.70 10.38
C MET A 56 -5.80 2.58 9.19
N PHE A 57 -6.59 2.49 8.11
CA PHE A 57 -6.51 3.42 7.00
C PHE A 57 -7.07 4.78 7.40
N LEU A 58 -6.31 5.82 7.08
CA LEU A 58 -6.69 7.22 7.24
C LEU A 58 -6.91 7.78 5.84
N LEU A 59 -8.16 7.92 5.47
CA LEU A 59 -8.58 8.35 4.14
C LEU A 59 -9.01 9.81 4.17
N SER A 60 -8.78 10.52 3.07
CA SER A 60 -9.39 11.80 2.83
C SER A 60 -9.95 11.89 1.41
N TYR A 61 -10.98 12.69 1.26
CA TYR A 61 -11.74 12.88 0.05
C TYR A 61 -11.88 14.37 -0.22
N LEU A 62 -11.36 14.82 -1.35
CA LEU A 62 -11.52 16.18 -1.83
C LEU A 62 -12.38 16.14 -3.10
N ASP A 63 -13.61 16.65 -3.00
CA ASP A 63 -14.45 16.96 -4.15
C ASP A 63 -14.09 18.36 -4.63
N VAL A 64 -13.39 18.44 -5.76
CA VAL A 64 -12.88 19.71 -6.28
C VAL A 64 -14.02 20.59 -6.81
N ALA A 65 -15.06 19.99 -7.39
CA ALA A 65 -16.20 20.75 -7.96
C ALA A 65 -17.09 21.34 -6.85
N ALA A 66 -17.30 20.58 -5.78
CA ALA A 66 -18.09 21.04 -4.63
C ALA A 66 -17.24 21.83 -3.62
N GLU A 67 -15.92 21.88 -3.79
CA GLU A 67 -14.96 22.47 -2.86
C GLU A 67 -15.12 21.93 -1.42
N THR A 68 -15.38 20.60 -1.27
CA THR A 68 -15.57 19.96 0.02
C THR A 68 -14.44 19.00 0.34
N TYR A 69 -14.06 18.93 1.61
CA TYR A 69 -13.03 18.03 2.14
C TYR A 69 -13.57 17.25 3.32
N THR A 70 -13.49 15.92 3.23
CA THR A 70 -13.93 15.01 4.29
C THR A 70 -12.87 13.94 4.56
N THR A 71 -13.03 13.24 5.70
CA THR A 71 -12.20 12.10 6.06
C THR A 71 -13.08 10.92 6.44
N ASN A 72 -12.52 9.70 6.39
CA ASN A 72 -13.24 8.52 6.84
C ASN A 72 -13.47 8.53 8.36
N ASN A 73 -14.49 7.82 8.79
CA ASN A 73 -14.75 7.58 10.20
C ASN A 73 -13.88 6.43 10.70
N THR A 74 -12.81 6.73 11.44
CA THR A 74 -11.92 5.72 12.02
C THR A 74 -12.56 4.91 13.17
N GLN A 75 -13.75 5.29 13.63
CA GLN A 75 -14.53 4.47 14.56
C GLN A 75 -15.13 3.22 13.89
N ASN A 76 -15.14 3.15 12.57
CA ASN A 76 -15.60 1.98 11.84
C ASN A 76 -14.44 0.99 11.62
N LYS A 77 -14.56 -0.21 12.21
CA LYS A 77 -13.58 -1.30 12.07
C LYS A 77 -13.37 -1.79 10.63
N ALA A 78 -14.27 -1.45 9.70
CA ALA A 78 -14.09 -1.77 8.28
C ALA A 78 -12.85 -1.08 7.67
N TYR A 79 -12.36 0.01 8.28
CA TYR A 79 -11.11 0.68 7.87
C TYR A 79 -9.84 0.08 8.50
N MET A 80 -9.94 -1.03 9.21
CA MET A 80 -8.79 -1.65 9.85
C MET A 80 -7.81 -2.19 8.81
N SER A 81 -6.55 -1.74 8.88
CA SER A 81 -5.46 -2.28 8.07
C SER A 81 -4.72 -3.41 8.78
N GLU A 82 -4.96 -3.59 10.08
CA GLU A 82 -4.45 -4.68 10.90
C GLU A 82 -5.02 -6.01 10.41
N ASN A 83 -4.18 -7.02 10.27
CA ASN A 83 -4.56 -8.35 9.74
C ASN A 83 -5.31 -8.29 8.40
N PHE A 84 -4.96 -7.32 7.56
CA PHE A 84 -5.70 -7.02 6.33
C PHE A 84 -5.68 -8.17 5.32
N LEU A 85 -4.56 -8.90 5.26
CA LEU A 85 -4.32 -10.04 4.37
C LEU A 85 -4.71 -11.38 5.00
N GLY A 86 -5.14 -11.38 6.27
CA GLY A 86 -5.48 -12.59 7.00
C GLY A 86 -4.28 -13.36 7.55
N ASN A 87 -3.08 -12.78 7.52
CA ASN A 87 -1.83 -13.36 8.01
C ASN A 87 -1.22 -12.62 9.21
N GLY A 88 -2.01 -11.77 9.85
CA GLY A 88 -1.63 -10.97 11.01
C GLY A 88 -0.96 -9.64 10.69
N GLU A 89 -0.37 -9.49 9.53
CA GLU A 89 0.34 -8.27 9.16
C GLU A 89 -0.62 -7.12 8.83
N PHE A 90 -0.23 -5.92 9.20
CA PHE A 90 -0.91 -4.73 8.72
C PHE A 90 -0.34 -4.31 7.36
N VAL A 91 -1.13 -3.59 6.58
CA VAL A 91 -0.74 -3.13 5.26
C VAL A 91 -0.81 -1.62 5.14
N THR A 92 -0.12 -1.10 4.15
CA THR A 92 -0.35 0.21 3.59
C THR A 92 -0.70 0.08 2.12
N LEU A 93 -1.47 1.02 1.58
CA LEU A 93 -1.86 1.02 0.18
C LEU A 93 -0.82 1.79 -0.65
N ALA A 94 -0.51 1.30 -1.84
CA ALA A 94 0.37 1.95 -2.81
C ALA A 94 -0.34 2.11 -4.15
N GLY A 95 -0.72 3.34 -4.46
CA GLY A 95 -1.57 3.70 -5.59
C GLY A 95 -3.07 3.58 -5.27
N ILE A 96 -3.84 4.48 -5.84
CA ILE A 96 -5.30 4.42 -5.93
C ILE A 96 -5.58 4.51 -7.43
N LEU A 97 -5.92 3.38 -8.04
CA LEU A 97 -6.17 3.27 -9.47
C LEU A 97 -7.65 2.99 -9.69
N GLU A 98 -8.36 3.95 -10.29
CA GLU A 98 -9.70 3.68 -10.79
C GLU A 98 -9.65 2.83 -12.05
N HIS A 99 -10.43 1.76 -12.07
CA HIS A 99 -10.59 0.91 -13.24
C HIS A 99 -11.97 0.24 -13.21
N HIS A 100 -12.80 0.50 -14.22
CA HIS A 100 -14.18 -0.01 -14.31
C HIS A 100 -15.03 0.23 -13.06
N ASN A 101 -15.04 1.45 -12.56
CA ASN A 101 -15.77 1.88 -11.36
C ASN A 101 -15.36 1.13 -10.08
N LYS A 102 -14.17 0.56 -10.05
CA LYS A 102 -13.54 -0.04 -8.85
C LYS A 102 -12.20 0.60 -8.59
N ILE A 103 -11.72 0.47 -7.36
CA ILE A 103 -10.39 0.93 -6.97
C ILE A 103 -9.47 -0.27 -6.83
N TYR A 104 -8.35 -0.25 -7.53
CA TYR A 104 -7.26 -1.21 -7.40
C TYR A 104 -6.10 -0.55 -6.67
N SER A 105 -5.55 -1.23 -5.69
CA SER A 105 -4.41 -0.75 -4.92
C SER A 105 -3.47 -1.89 -4.56
N ALA A 106 -2.17 -1.70 -4.70
CA ALA A 106 -1.21 -2.65 -4.15
C ALA A 106 -1.27 -2.60 -2.62
N ALA A 107 -1.53 -3.75 -1.99
CA ALA A 107 -1.54 -3.90 -0.54
C ALA A 107 -0.14 -4.30 -0.08
N VAL A 108 0.63 -3.34 0.41
CA VAL A 108 2.03 -3.54 0.80
C VAL A 108 2.09 -4.02 2.26
N PRO A 109 2.57 -5.26 2.52
CA PRO A 109 2.68 -5.78 3.87
C PRO A 109 3.76 -5.02 4.66
N MET A 110 3.46 -4.69 5.91
CA MET A 110 4.30 -3.86 6.75
C MET A 110 4.96 -4.62 7.92
N GLY A 111 4.64 -5.89 8.08
CA GLY A 111 5.00 -6.69 9.26
C GLY A 111 3.93 -6.61 10.33
N LEU A 112 4.28 -7.03 11.55
CA LEU A 112 3.37 -7.01 12.69
C LEU A 112 3.56 -5.72 13.50
N SER A 113 2.48 -5.00 13.72
CA SER A 113 2.43 -3.90 14.69
C SER A 113 2.55 -4.43 16.12
N GLN A 114 2.68 -3.55 17.11
CA GLN A 114 2.61 -3.98 18.52
C GLN A 114 1.30 -4.72 18.82
N TYR A 115 0.19 -4.24 18.27
CA TYR A 115 -1.13 -4.86 18.39
C TYR A 115 -1.13 -6.25 17.73
N GLY A 116 -0.74 -6.35 16.46
CA GLY A 116 -0.70 -7.61 15.72
C GLY A 116 0.28 -8.62 16.30
N GLY A 117 1.44 -8.17 16.78
CA GLY A 117 2.43 -9.01 17.45
C GLY A 117 1.97 -9.61 18.78
N LYS A 118 0.99 -8.98 19.44
CA LYS A 118 0.39 -9.47 20.69
C LYS A 118 -0.92 -10.22 20.49
N ALA A 119 -1.59 -10.03 19.35
CA ALA A 119 -2.85 -10.69 19.07
C ALA A 119 -2.75 -12.20 19.27
N ASN A 120 -3.70 -12.76 20.02
CA ASN A 120 -3.77 -14.19 20.31
C ASN A 120 -2.44 -14.80 20.79
N GLY A 121 -1.71 -14.11 21.66
CA GLY A 121 -0.46 -14.58 22.21
C GLY A 121 0.72 -14.69 21.23
N GLY A 122 0.68 -13.91 20.15
CA GLY A 122 1.77 -13.89 19.15
C GLY A 122 1.60 -14.97 18.06
N GLN A 123 0.41 -15.52 17.88
CA GLN A 123 0.13 -16.58 16.90
C GLN A 123 0.51 -16.23 15.45
N TRP A 124 0.62 -14.93 15.13
CA TRP A 124 0.97 -14.45 13.79
C TRP A 124 2.49 -14.41 13.53
N ILE A 125 3.29 -14.64 14.55
CA ILE A 125 4.74 -14.78 14.38
C ILE A 125 5.00 -16.17 13.83
N LEU A 126 5.60 -16.26 12.65
CA LEU A 126 5.94 -17.56 12.08
C LEU A 126 6.97 -18.29 12.94
N PRO A 127 6.88 -19.61 13.08
CA PRO A 127 7.87 -20.40 13.81
C PRO A 127 9.28 -20.12 13.30
N GLY A 128 10.19 -19.78 14.21
CA GLY A 128 11.56 -19.40 13.89
C GLY A 128 11.78 -17.92 13.59
N ASN A 129 10.74 -17.07 13.72
CA ASN A 129 10.83 -15.62 13.56
C ASN A 129 10.70 -14.86 14.89
N GLU A 130 10.66 -15.55 16.02
CA GLU A 130 10.46 -14.96 17.35
C GLU A 130 11.54 -13.92 17.69
N ASP A 131 12.76 -14.15 17.24
CA ASP A 131 13.91 -13.26 17.43
C ASP A 131 13.89 -12.00 16.53
N LEU A 132 13.02 -11.95 15.52
CA LEU A 132 12.78 -10.75 14.71
C LEU A 132 11.91 -9.72 15.42
N VAL A 133 11.19 -10.12 16.46
CA VAL A 133 10.39 -9.20 17.27
C VAL A 133 11.31 -8.25 18.02
N LYS A 134 11.06 -6.97 17.90
CA LYS A 134 11.88 -5.91 18.49
C LYS A 134 11.76 -5.92 20.01
N THR A 135 12.90 -5.93 20.70
CA THR A 135 12.97 -5.93 22.18
C THR A 135 13.02 -4.51 22.75
N GLU A 136 13.29 -3.51 21.90
CA GLU A 136 13.38 -2.08 22.27
C GLU A 136 12.94 -1.20 21.10
N ASP A 137 12.66 0.08 21.37
CA ASP A 137 12.40 1.07 20.34
C ASP A 137 13.70 1.43 19.61
N GLY A 138 13.63 1.67 18.30
CA GLY A 138 14.81 2.03 17.54
C GLY A 138 14.53 2.43 16.10
N GLY A 139 15.61 2.43 15.30
CA GLY A 139 15.55 2.86 13.92
C GLY A 139 15.37 4.37 13.75
N SER A 140 15.21 4.81 12.51
CA SER A 140 14.98 6.21 12.19
C SER A 140 14.12 6.37 10.94
N ASN A 141 13.37 7.47 10.85
CA ASN A 141 12.50 7.80 9.71
C ASN A 141 11.57 6.62 9.32
N SER A 142 11.63 6.18 8.06
CA SER A 142 10.82 5.06 7.54
C SER A 142 11.26 3.68 8.05
N SER A 143 12.38 3.60 8.74
CA SER A 143 12.90 2.39 9.36
C SER A 143 12.72 2.38 10.89
N SER A 144 12.01 3.36 11.44
CA SER A 144 11.69 3.37 12.88
C SER A 144 10.78 2.20 13.24
N TYR A 145 10.97 1.67 14.43
CA TYR A 145 10.19 0.57 14.99
C TYR A 145 10.00 0.73 16.50
N LYS A 146 9.00 0.05 17.01
CA LYS A 146 8.67 0.00 18.42
C LYS A 146 8.96 -1.38 18.99
N LYS A 147 9.25 -1.42 20.30
CA LYS A 147 9.33 -2.69 21.04
C LYS A 147 8.03 -3.47 20.84
N GLY A 148 8.15 -4.76 20.54
CA GLY A 148 7.03 -5.66 20.28
C GLY A 148 6.55 -5.70 18.82
N GLU A 149 7.08 -4.85 17.94
CA GLU A 149 6.84 -4.96 16.50
C GLU A 149 7.74 -6.02 15.86
N LEU A 150 7.23 -6.68 14.82
CA LEU A 150 8.04 -7.40 13.85
C LEU A 150 8.09 -6.53 12.59
N GLN A 151 9.18 -5.78 12.46
CA GLN A 151 9.39 -4.87 11.34
C GLN A 151 9.68 -5.66 10.07
N TRP A 152 9.07 -5.27 8.97
CA TRP A 152 9.12 -5.93 7.67
C TRP A 152 8.31 -7.24 7.62
N THR A 153 7.90 -7.57 6.41
CA THR A 153 7.05 -8.74 6.20
C THR A 153 7.79 -10.06 6.41
N GLN A 154 7.07 -11.04 6.91
CA GLN A 154 7.47 -12.44 6.97
C GLN A 154 7.16 -13.19 5.66
N TYR A 155 6.51 -12.52 4.69
CA TYR A 155 6.05 -13.08 3.41
C TYR A 155 6.66 -12.32 2.21
N PRO A 156 8.01 -12.31 2.07
CA PRO A 156 8.68 -11.47 1.07
C PRO A 156 8.44 -11.89 -0.38
N ASN A 157 7.87 -13.07 -0.60
CA ASN A 157 7.62 -13.64 -1.93
C ASN A 157 6.15 -13.48 -2.37
N GLU A 158 5.37 -12.64 -1.70
CA GLU A 158 3.97 -12.43 -2.03
C GLU A 158 3.71 -11.00 -2.50
N CYS A 159 2.93 -10.88 -3.56
CA CYS A 159 2.38 -9.61 -4.01
C CYS A 159 0.86 -9.65 -3.94
N TRP A 160 0.28 -8.68 -3.26
CA TRP A 160 -1.14 -8.57 -3.04
C TRP A 160 -1.70 -7.31 -3.68
N VAL A 161 -2.87 -7.45 -4.29
CA VAL A 161 -3.69 -6.32 -4.74
C VAL A 161 -5.05 -6.41 -4.06
N ALA A 162 -5.49 -5.28 -3.52
CA ALA A 162 -6.84 -5.09 -3.01
C ALA A 162 -7.68 -4.41 -4.10
N ILE A 163 -8.86 -4.95 -4.34
CA ILE A 163 -9.86 -4.44 -5.26
C ILE A 163 -11.07 -4.03 -4.41
N PHE A 164 -11.39 -2.75 -4.42
CA PHE A 164 -12.50 -2.19 -3.65
C PHE A 164 -13.65 -1.82 -4.58
N ASP A 165 -14.87 -1.99 -4.10
CA ASP A 165 -16.07 -1.72 -4.89
C ASP A 165 -16.32 -0.21 -5.08
N ASP A 166 -15.88 0.62 -4.12
CA ASP A 166 -16.12 2.06 -4.13
C ASP A 166 -15.09 2.83 -3.28
N GLU A 167 -15.27 4.16 -3.19
CA GLU A 167 -14.40 5.09 -2.46
C GLU A 167 -14.38 4.87 -0.95
N THR A 168 -15.33 4.14 -0.39
CA THR A 168 -15.35 3.87 1.05
C THR A 168 -14.26 2.89 1.47
N LEU A 169 -13.74 2.07 0.56
CA LEU A 169 -12.75 1.00 0.80
C LEU A 169 -13.17 0.00 1.89
N THR A 170 -14.48 -0.18 2.12
CA THR A 170 -15.01 -1.08 3.15
C THR A 170 -15.29 -2.48 2.64
N THR A 171 -15.60 -2.61 1.35
CA THR A 171 -15.77 -3.90 0.67
C THR A 171 -14.56 -4.16 -0.21
N LYS A 172 -13.95 -5.33 -0.06
CA LYS A 172 -12.75 -5.66 -0.81
C LYS A 172 -12.71 -7.10 -1.27
N LYS A 173 -12.09 -7.31 -2.43
CA LYS A 173 -11.53 -8.57 -2.89
C LYS A 173 -10.01 -8.50 -2.78
N LEU A 174 -9.36 -9.56 -2.32
CA LEU A 174 -7.90 -9.68 -2.30
C LEU A 174 -7.46 -10.71 -3.33
N ILE A 175 -6.47 -10.36 -4.11
CA ILE A 175 -5.81 -11.28 -5.04
C ILE A 175 -4.31 -11.32 -4.75
N LYS A 176 -3.70 -12.50 -4.94
CA LYS A 176 -2.29 -12.77 -4.62
C LYS A 176 -1.58 -13.42 -5.78
N THR A 177 -0.30 -13.08 -5.95
CA THR A 177 0.66 -13.83 -6.76
C THR A 177 1.97 -14.02 -6.03
N GLU A 178 2.70 -15.07 -6.37
CA GLU A 178 4.05 -15.38 -5.90
C GLU A 178 5.10 -15.27 -7.02
N GLN A 179 4.73 -14.66 -8.16
CA GLN A 179 5.65 -14.43 -9.28
C GLN A 179 6.57 -13.23 -9.07
N ILE A 180 6.15 -12.27 -8.25
CA ILE A 180 6.92 -11.09 -7.84
C ILE A 180 6.81 -10.88 -6.32
N SER A 181 7.77 -10.18 -5.74
CA SER A 181 7.69 -9.69 -4.37
C SER A 181 6.67 -8.53 -4.26
N TYR A 182 6.39 -8.06 -3.07
CA TYR A 182 5.40 -7.00 -2.85
C TYR A 182 5.66 -5.76 -3.72
N ALA A 183 4.58 -5.19 -4.26
CA ALA A 183 4.60 -4.06 -5.18
C ALA A 183 4.70 -2.74 -4.40
N CYS A 184 5.91 -2.33 -4.09
CA CYS A 184 6.19 -1.05 -3.43
C CYS A 184 7.20 -0.24 -4.25
N GLY A 185 7.38 1.03 -3.91
CA GLY A 185 8.48 1.82 -4.43
C GLY A 185 9.77 1.64 -3.63
N ARG A 186 10.71 2.54 -3.86
CA ARG A 186 11.99 2.58 -3.15
C ARG A 186 11.80 2.56 -1.62
N MET A 187 12.64 1.80 -0.92
CA MET A 187 12.66 1.70 0.55
C MET A 187 11.30 1.30 1.13
N LYS A 188 10.63 0.32 0.50
CA LYS A 188 9.27 -0.08 0.84
C LYS A 188 8.30 1.11 0.87
N SER A 189 8.56 2.09 0.01
CA SER A 189 7.78 3.31 -0.02
C SER A 189 6.46 3.07 -0.75
N GLN A 190 5.37 3.31 -0.07
CA GLN A 190 4.02 3.37 -0.60
C GLN A 190 3.73 4.70 -1.31
N TYR A 191 4.65 5.66 -1.27
CA TYR A 191 4.52 6.94 -1.96
C TYR A 191 4.57 6.85 -3.48
N TYR A 192 5.02 5.71 -4.01
CA TYR A 192 5.18 5.52 -5.44
C TYR A 192 4.18 4.49 -5.93
N GLN A 193 3.29 4.91 -6.80
CA GLN A 193 2.33 4.02 -7.43
C GLN A 193 3.08 2.97 -8.28
N THR A 194 2.70 1.71 -8.10
CA THR A 194 3.28 0.55 -8.78
C THR A 194 2.23 -0.26 -9.51
N ILE A 195 1.03 0.28 -9.65
CA ILE A 195 -0.11 -0.34 -10.32
C ILE A 195 -0.68 0.64 -11.35
N TRP A 196 -0.82 0.20 -12.58
CA TRP A 196 -1.22 1.04 -13.71
C TRP A 196 -2.11 0.29 -14.67
N SER A 197 -3.19 0.93 -15.17
CA SER A 197 -3.95 0.43 -16.31
C SER A 197 -3.30 0.89 -17.61
N ALA A 198 -3.26 0.00 -18.59
CA ALA A 198 -2.85 0.32 -19.95
C ALA A 198 -4.08 0.56 -20.84
N ASP A 199 -3.85 1.10 -22.04
CA ASP A 199 -4.92 1.48 -22.97
C ASP A 199 -5.76 0.27 -23.44
N ASN A 200 -5.21 -0.94 -23.39
CA ASN A 200 -5.91 -2.19 -23.70
C ASN A 200 -6.82 -2.70 -22.57
N GLY A 201 -6.85 -1.99 -21.43
CA GLY A 201 -7.63 -2.37 -20.24
C GLY A 201 -6.96 -3.36 -19.31
N ASP A 202 -5.77 -3.85 -19.61
CA ASP A 202 -4.97 -4.65 -18.68
C ASP A 202 -4.43 -3.76 -17.55
N ILE A 203 -4.29 -4.34 -16.35
CA ILE A 203 -3.63 -3.67 -15.23
C ILE A 203 -2.28 -4.36 -15.00
N TYR A 204 -1.22 -3.56 -14.98
CA TYR A 204 0.14 -4.03 -14.72
C TYR A 204 0.56 -3.66 -13.32
N VAL A 205 1.15 -4.64 -12.60
CA VAL A 205 1.62 -4.50 -11.23
C VAL A 205 3.13 -4.73 -11.21
N PHE A 206 3.87 -3.75 -10.71
CA PHE A 206 5.33 -3.69 -10.76
C PHE A 206 5.93 -3.89 -9.37
N SER A 207 6.91 -4.77 -9.26
CA SER A 207 7.73 -4.91 -8.05
C SER A 207 9.19 -4.62 -8.35
N PRO A 208 9.84 -3.72 -7.60
CA PRO A 208 11.28 -3.50 -7.69
C PRO A 208 12.09 -4.57 -6.96
N SER A 209 11.44 -5.57 -6.38
CA SER A 209 12.04 -6.58 -5.50
C SER A 209 12.85 -5.97 -4.35
N TYR A 210 12.29 -4.96 -3.72
CA TYR A 210 12.95 -4.28 -2.61
C TYR A 210 13.36 -5.24 -1.47
N ALA A 211 12.61 -6.32 -1.27
CA ALA A 211 12.93 -7.35 -0.29
C ALA A 211 14.29 -8.04 -0.51
N LYS A 212 14.92 -7.93 -1.69
CA LYS A 212 16.31 -8.37 -1.89
C LYS A 212 17.31 -7.63 -1.01
N THR A 213 16.96 -6.43 -0.53
CA THR A 213 17.81 -5.58 0.31
C THR A 213 17.71 -5.88 1.79
N MET A 214 16.83 -6.80 2.20
CA MET A 214 16.65 -7.14 3.61
C MET A 214 17.89 -7.87 4.15
N SER A 215 18.31 -7.52 5.36
CA SER A 215 19.46 -8.13 6.02
C SER A 215 19.18 -9.56 6.45
N ASP A 216 17.99 -9.83 6.99
CA ASP A 216 17.58 -11.15 7.42
C ASP A 216 17.08 -12.00 6.24
N ALA A 217 17.57 -13.23 6.12
CA ALA A 217 17.24 -14.13 5.02
C ALA A 217 15.75 -14.52 5.02
N ARG A 218 15.09 -14.56 6.17
CA ARG A 218 13.66 -14.90 6.31
C ARG A 218 12.74 -13.80 5.78
N GLN A 219 13.26 -12.57 5.65
CA GLN A 219 12.55 -11.40 5.11
C GLN A 219 13.03 -11.02 3.70
N ARG A 220 13.94 -11.82 3.16
CA ARG A 220 14.56 -11.57 1.85
C ARG A 220 13.87 -12.38 0.76
N THR A 221 13.64 -11.75 -0.40
CA THR A 221 13.20 -12.45 -1.61
C THR A 221 14.37 -12.80 -2.53
N THR A 222 14.19 -13.84 -3.32
CA THR A 222 15.05 -14.17 -4.47
C THR A 222 14.37 -13.83 -5.81
N LEU A 223 13.09 -13.42 -5.77
CA LEU A 223 12.33 -13.07 -6.97
C LEU A 223 12.90 -11.81 -7.61
N ASP A 224 12.95 -11.79 -8.92
CA ASP A 224 13.44 -10.63 -9.69
C ASP A 224 12.48 -9.44 -9.59
N ALA A 225 13.04 -8.24 -9.78
CA ALA A 225 12.22 -7.08 -10.12
C ALA A 225 11.46 -7.42 -11.42
N GLY A 226 10.14 -7.28 -11.37
CA GLY A 226 9.31 -7.76 -12.47
C GLY A 226 7.92 -7.16 -12.51
N VAL A 227 7.18 -7.56 -13.51
CA VAL A 227 5.82 -7.12 -13.79
C VAL A 227 4.91 -8.33 -13.96
N VAL A 228 3.76 -8.25 -13.33
CA VAL A 228 2.64 -9.18 -13.52
C VAL A 228 1.42 -8.42 -14.01
N ARG A 229 0.43 -9.15 -14.50
CA ARG A 229 -0.75 -8.56 -15.14
C ARG A 229 -2.04 -9.07 -14.50
N ILE A 230 -3.00 -8.19 -14.35
CA ILE A 230 -4.42 -8.50 -14.19
C ILE A 230 -5.03 -8.26 -15.56
N LYS A 231 -5.52 -9.32 -16.22
CA LYS A 231 -6.01 -9.24 -17.59
C LYS A 231 -7.33 -8.49 -17.65
N ALA A 232 -7.50 -7.67 -18.68
CA ALA A 232 -8.74 -6.92 -18.93
C ALA A 232 -9.97 -7.82 -18.82
N GLY A 233 -11.00 -7.34 -18.13
CA GLY A 233 -12.24 -8.08 -17.87
C GLY A 233 -12.15 -9.16 -16.79
N THR A 234 -11.01 -9.26 -16.07
CA THR A 234 -10.84 -10.16 -14.93
C THR A 234 -10.48 -9.36 -13.67
N GLU A 235 -10.63 -10.01 -12.51
CA GLU A 235 -10.15 -9.53 -11.22
C GLU A 235 -9.19 -10.56 -10.61
N GLU A 236 -8.29 -11.12 -11.43
CA GLU A 236 -7.31 -12.13 -11.04
C GLU A 236 -5.98 -11.86 -11.74
N PHE A 237 -4.87 -12.21 -11.10
CA PHE A 237 -3.59 -12.21 -11.77
C PHE A 237 -3.58 -13.24 -12.90
N ASP A 238 -3.05 -12.84 -14.06
CA ASP A 238 -2.84 -13.75 -15.19
C ASP A 238 -1.66 -14.68 -14.89
N PRO A 239 -1.88 -15.98 -14.66
CA PRO A 239 -0.81 -16.91 -14.31
C PRO A 239 0.20 -17.14 -15.44
N ASN A 240 -0.16 -16.74 -16.65
CA ASN A 240 0.67 -16.94 -17.86
C ASN A 240 1.46 -15.67 -18.25
N TYR A 241 1.35 -14.61 -17.47
CA TYR A 241 2.07 -13.36 -17.74
C TYR A 241 3.03 -13.01 -16.60
N TYR A 242 4.30 -12.99 -16.94
CA TYR A 242 5.38 -12.50 -16.10
C TYR A 242 6.49 -11.92 -16.98
N TYR A 243 6.98 -10.75 -16.62
CA TYR A 243 8.11 -10.10 -17.27
C TYR A 243 9.19 -9.76 -16.25
N SER A 244 10.37 -10.39 -16.34
CA SER A 244 11.50 -10.05 -15.48
C SER A 244 12.21 -8.81 -15.99
N ILE A 245 12.09 -7.72 -15.28
CA ILE A 245 12.84 -6.48 -15.56
C ILE A 245 14.33 -6.73 -15.39
N GLU A 246 14.74 -7.44 -14.34
CA GLU A 246 16.16 -7.75 -14.09
C GLU A 246 16.80 -8.55 -15.22
N ALA A 247 16.12 -9.58 -15.70
CA ALA A 247 16.64 -10.39 -16.80
C ALA A 247 16.82 -9.57 -18.10
N GLN A 248 15.89 -8.67 -18.39
CA GLN A 248 15.92 -7.85 -19.60
C GLN A 248 16.85 -6.63 -19.51
N SER A 249 17.11 -6.15 -18.30
CA SER A 249 17.94 -4.95 -18.05
C SER A 249 19.40 -5.26 -17.69
N GLY A 250 19.80 -6.54 -17.67
CA GLY A 250 21.11 -6.95 -17.21
C GLY A 250 21.28 -6.79 -15.70
N GLY A 251 20.27 -7.21 -14.94
CA GLY A 251 20.31 -7.28 -13.48
C GLY A 251 19.94 -5.97 -12.77
N LYS A 252 19.23 -5.06 -13.44
CA LYS A 252 18.84 -3.77 -12.85
C LYS A 252 17.38 -3.80 -12.39
N SER A 253 17.11 -3.14 -11.27
CA SER A 253 15.79 -2.84 -10.76
C SER A 253 15.40 -1.39 -11.09
N PHE A 254 14.24 -0.94 -10.62
CA PHE A 254 13.73 0.42 -10.80
C PHE A 254 13.40 1.06 -9.46
N LEU A 255 13.23 2.39 -9.47
CA LEU A 255 12.80 3.16 -8.30
C LEU A 255 11.34 3.60 -8.39
N ARG A 256 10.89 3.91 -9.60
CA ARG A 256 9.54 4.37 -9.93
C ARG A 256 9.16 3.87 -11.31
N CYS A 257 7.86 3.80 -11.57
CA CYS A 257 7.33 3.53 -12.90
C CYS A 257 6.14 4.44 -13.19
N TRP A 258 5.97 4.78 -14.45
CA TRP A 258 4.84 5.57 -14.95
C TRP A 258 4.36 4.97 -16.26
N HIS A 259 3.08 4.79 -16.40
CA HIS A 259 2.48 4.53 -17.70
C HIS A 259 2.53 5.81 -18.54
N LEU A 260 2.94 5.70 -19.78
CA LEU A 260 3.00 6.82 -20.73
C LEU A 260 1.83 6.75 -21.71
N THR A 261 1.80 5.70 -22.54
CA THR A 261 0.76 5.45 -23.54
C THR A 261 0.93 4.05 -24.11
N GLY A 262 -0.15 3.38 -24.51
CA GLY A 262 -0.10 2.03 -25.06
C GLY A 262 0.60 1.07 -24.09
N ASP A 263 1.65 0.40 -24.55
CA ASP A 263 2.46 -0.56 -23.78
C ASP A 263 3.76 0.06 -23.23
N TYR A 264 3.90 1.39 -23.28
CA TYR A 264 5.12 2.06 -22.87
C TYR A 264 5.07 2.54 -21.42
N PHE A 265 6.09 2.14 -20.66
CA PHE A 265 6.31 2.56 -19.28
C PHE A 265 7.68 3.21 -19.13
N LEU A 266 7.74 4.29 -18.38
CA LEU A 266 9.00 4.89 -17.94
C LEU A 266 9.37 4.32 -16.57
N MET A 267 10.65 3.92 -16.40
CA MET A 267 11.20 3.38 -15.16
C MET A 267 12.55 4.04 -14.83
#